data_5f5fbbff501cfd049d9e20c6b5767030
#
_entry.id   5f5fbbff501cfd049d9e20c6b5767030
#
_cell.length_a   1.000
_cell.length_b   1.000
_cell.length_c   1.000
_cell.angle_alpha   90.00
_cell.angle_beta   90.00
_cell.angle_gamma   90.00
#
_symmetry.space_group_name_H-M   'P 1'
#
loop_
_entity.id
_entity.type
_entity.pdbx_description
1 polymer ?
#
loop_
_entity_poly.entity_id
_entity_poly.type
_entity_poly.pdbx_seq_one_letter_code
_entity_poly.pdbx_strand_id
1 'polypeptide(L)'
;MKQELFNNKTKAEDYQRQPKQLGLYEASHEHDACGVGMLVNIQGGKSHELVESALKVLENMRHRGAEGADNKTGDGAGIMLQIPHEFILLQGIPVPEKGKYGTGLLFLPKDGKDQAAILSVIIEEIEKDGLTLMHLRNVPTCPEILGEAALANEPDIKQIFITGFTESETADRRLYIIRKRIENRIRKSDIPTREDFYIVSLSTKNIVYKGMLSSLQLRNYFPDLTNSYFTSGLALVHSRFSTNTLDRKSTRLNSSHAR
;
A
#
# COMPACT_ATOMS: atom_id res chain seq x y z
N MET A 1 -26.09 -0.01 -39.06
CA MET A 1 -25.68 0.20 -37.64
C MET A 1 -25.48 -1.10 -36.84
N LYS A 2 -26.38 -2.11 -36.88
CA LYS A 2 -26.14 -3.41 -36.18
C LYS A 2 -25.05 -4.29 -36.83
N GLN A 3 -24.86 -4.19 -38.12
CA GLN A 3 -23.86 -4.98 -38.88
C GLN A 3 -22.44 -4.49 -38.71
N GLU A 4 -22.22 -3.20 -38.48
CA GLU A 4 -20.91 -2.63 -38.22
C GLU A 4 -20.39 -2.95 -36.80
N LEU A 5 -21.29 -3.04 -35.81
CA LEU A 5 -20.95 -3.48 -34.44
C LEU A 5 -20.55 -4.96 -34.38
N PHE A 6 -21.11 -5.81 -35.26
CA PHE A 6 -20.76 -7.24 -35.35
C PHE A 6 -19.39 -7.42 -35.99
N ASN A 7 -19.06 -6.63 -37.05
CA ASN A 7 -17.75 -6.64 -37.68
C ASN A 7 -16.60 -6.14 -36.77
N ASN A 8 -16.88 -5.22 -35.87
CA ASN A 8 -15.87 -4.75 -34.90
C ASN A 8 -15.58 -5.78 -33.79
N LYS A 9 -16.58 -6.59 -33.38
CA LYS A 9 -16.35 -7.67 -32.41
C LYS A 9 -15.47 -8.78 -33.01
N THR A 10 -15.75 -9.19 -34.24
CA THR A 10 -14.94 -10.22 -34.93
C THR A 10 -13.49 -9.78 -35.15
N LYS A 11 -13.25 -8.49 -35.47
CA LYS A 11 -11.90 -7.96 -35.59
C LYS A 11 -11.13 -7.93 -34.24
N ALA A 12 -11.80 -7.63 -33.14
CA ALA A 12 -11.18 -7.67 -31.82
C ALA A 12 -10.86 -9.10 -31.35
N GLU A 13 -11.70 -10.07 -31.69
CA GLU A 13 -11.46 -11.49 -31.40
C GLU A 13 -10.34 -12.07 -32.26
N ASP A 14 -10.22 -11.69 -33.52
CA ASP A 14 -9.12 -12.08 -34.41
C ASP A 14 -7.79 -11.46 -34.00
N TYR A 15 -7.79 -10.23 -33.48
CA TYR A 15 -6.60 -9.57 -32.90
C TYR A 15 -6.08 -10.32 -31.67
N GLN A 16 -6.96 -10.84 -30.82
CA GLN A 16 -6.59 -11.66 -29.66
C GLN A 16 -6.10 -13.07 -30.07
N ARG A 17 -6.55 -13.60 -31.21
CA ARG A 17 -6.15 -14.94 -31.67
C ARG A 17 -4.80 -15.00 -32.38
N GLN A 18 -4.31 -13.90 -32.96
CA GLN A 18 -3.05 -13.85 -33.71
C GLN A 18 -2.19 -12.62 -33.34
N PRO A 19 -1.88 -12.38 -32.06
CA PRO A 19 -1.15 -11.18 -31.68
C PRO A 19 0.28 -11.11 -32.25
N LYS A 20 0.93 -12.25 -32.52
CA LYS A 20 2.27 -12.31 -33.10
C LYS A 20 2.37 -11.76 -34.54
N GLN A 21 1.27 -11.72 -35.27
CA GLN A 21 1.27 -11.24 -36.67
C GLN A 21 0.96 -9.75 -36.79
N LEU A 22 0.49 -9.09 -35.71
CA LEU A 22 -0.10 -7.76 -35.73
C LEU A 22 0.65 -6.70 -34.92
N GLY A 23 1.78 -7.03 -34.30
CA GLY A 23 2.49 -6.06 -33.47
C GLY A 23 3.74 -6.60 -32.76
N LEU A 24 4.19 -5.87 -31.77
CA LEU A 24 5.37 -6.19 -30.94
C LEU A 24 5.08 -7.21 -29.84
N TYR A 25 3.85 -7.77 -29.79
CA TYR A 25 3.48 -8.76 -28.79
C TYR A 25 4.23 -10.08 -29.01
N GLU A 26 4.87 -10.57 -27.97
CA GLU A 26 5.56 -11.87 -27.92
C GLU A 26 5.05 -12.64 -26.69
N ALA A 27 4.36 -13.75 -26.92
CA ALA A 27 3.74 -14.54 -25.84
C ALA A 27 4.77 -15.09 -24.83
N SER A 28 6.03 -15.28 -25.25
CA SER A 28 7.13 -15.67 -24.34
C SER A 28 7.50 -14.59 -23.33
N HIS A 29 7.11 -13.34 -23.57
CA HIS A 29 7.30 -12.23 -22.66
C HIS A 29 6.11 -12.06 -21.67
N GLU A 30 5.03 -12.81 -21.87
CA GLU A 30 3.92 -12.85 -20.91
C GLU A 30 4.31 -13.68 -19.69
N HIS A 31 4.83 -12.98 -18.70
CA HIS A 31 4.99 -13.46 -17.34
C HIS A 31 3.83 -12.90 -16.50
N ASP A 32 3.93 -12.90 -15.21
CA ASP A 32 2.84 -12.46 -14.33
C ASP A 32 2.25 -11.09 -14.69
N ALA A 33 0.93 -11.03 -14.83
CA ALA A 33 0.21 -9.82 -15.18
C ALA A 33 -0.28 -9.09 -13.91
N CYS A 34 0.51 -8.12 -13.41
CA CYS A 34 0.04 -7.17 -12.40
C CYS A 34 -0.99 -6.20 -12.99
N GLY A 35 -1.96 -5.78 -12.18
CA GLY A 35 -2.86 -4.68 -12.51
C GLY A 35 -2.37 -3.39 -11.83
N VAL A 36 -2.09 -2.36 -12.62
CA VAL A 36 -1.71 -1.04 -12.11
C VAL A 36 -2.63 0.01 -12.71
N GLY A 37 -3.13 0.92 -11.89
CA GLY A 37 -3.93 2.06 -12.33
C GLY A 37 -3.48 3.34 -11.64
N MET A 38 -3.56 4.47 -12.36
CA MET A 38 -3.26 5.79 -11.82
C MET A 38 -4.36 6.77 -12.19
N LEU A 39 -4.79 7.55 -11.20
CA LEU A 39 -5.71 8.67 -11.38
C LEU A 39 -5.05 9.95 -10.86
N VAL A 40 -5.21 11.03 -11.63
CA VAL A 40 -4.65 12.34 -11.27
C VAL A 40 -5.64 13.43 -11.63
N ASN A 41 -5.89 14.34 -10.71
CA ASN A 41 -6.55 15.60 -11.02
C ASN A 41 -5.51 16.58 -11.57
N ILE A 42 -5.56 16.86 -12.87
CA ILE A 42 -4.59 17.72 -13.58
C ILE A 42 -4.58 19.15 -13.01
N GLN A 43 -5.72 19.61 -12.46
CA GLN A 43 -5.85 20.93 -11.84
C GLN A 43 -5.32 20.95 -10.39
N GLY A 44 -4.87 19.81 -9.86
CA GLY A 44 -4.30 19.67 -8.52
C GLY A 44 -5.32 19.67 -7.38
N GLY A 45 -6.61 19.76 -7.66
CA GLY A 45 -7.67 19.68 -6.65
C GLY A 45 -7.70 18.31 -5.96
N LYS A 46 -7.92 18.30 -4.65
CA LYS A 46 -8.07 17.07 -3.86
C LYS A 46 -9.55 16.80 -3.60
N SER A 47 -9.98 15.56 -3.82
CA SER A 47 -11.35 15.13 -3.53
C SER A 47 -11.37 13.70 -3.02
N HIS A 48 -12.44 13.33 -2.29
CA HIS A 48 -12.73 11.96 -1.93
C HIS A 48 -13.25 11.17 -3.14
N GLU A 49 -13.92 11.83 -4.09
CA GLU A 49 -14.38 11.22 -5.33
C GLU A 49 -13.22 10.60 -6.15
N LEU A 50 -12.04 11.23 -6.14
CA LEU A 50 -10.86 10.66 -6.79
C LEU A 50 -10.42 9.37 -6.08
N VAL A 51 -10.48 9.33 -4.74
CA VAL A 51 -10.16 8.13 -3.96
C VAL A 51 -11.15 7.00 -4.27
N GLU A 52 -12.46 7.31 -4.28
CA GLU A 52 -13.52 6.37 -4.65
C GLU A 52 -13.35 5.83 -6.08
N SER A 53 -13.02 6.72 -7.04
CA SER A 53 -12.76 6.34 -8.42
C SER A 53 -11.53 5.44 -8.54
N ALA A 54 -10.47 5.69 -7.77
CA ALA A 54 -9.27 4.86 -7.75
C ALA A 54 -9.54 3.46 -7.15
N LEU A 55 -10.32 3.39 -6.08
CA LEU A 55 -10.77 2.12 -5.52
C LEU A 55 -11.63 1.35 -6.54
N LYS A 56 -12.48 2.04 -7.30
CA LYS A 56 -13.27 1.43 -8.36
C LYS A 56 -12.40 0.90 -9.51
N VAL A 57 -11.34 1.61 -9.89
CA VAL A 57 -10.35 1.11 -10.86
C VAL A 57 -9.69 -0.18 -10.34
N LEU A 58 -9.31 -0.21 -9.04
CA LEU A 58 -8.74 -1.41 -8.42
C LEU A 58 -9.72 -2.59 -8.45
N GLU A 59 -10.99 -2.37 -8.09
CA GLU A 59 -12.05 -3.38 -8.14
C GLU A 59 -12.25 -3.94 -9.56
N ASN A 60 -12.22 -3.07 -10.57
CA ASN A 60 -12.35 -3.48 -11.98
C ASN A 60 -11.15 -4.30 -12.46
N MET A 61 -10.01 -4.24 -11.78
CA MET A 61 -8.83 -5.08 -12.06
C MET A 61 -8.87 -6.45 -11.35
N ARG A 62 -10.01 -6.89 -10.80
CA ARG A 62 -10.17 -8.20 -10.14
C ARG A 62 -9.63 -9.36 -10.98
N HIS A 63 -9.80 -9.32 -12.31
CA HIS A 63 -9.31 -10.33 -13.25
C HIS A 63 -7.77 -10.41 -13.33
N ARG A 64 -7.05 -9.44 -12.75
CA ARG A 64 -5.58 -9.42 -12.65
C ARG A 64 -5.07 -9.93 -11.30
N GLY A 65 -5.95 -10.10 -10.31
CA GLY A 65 -5.63 -10.70 -9.02
C GLY A 65 -5.79 -12.21 -9.07
N ALA A 66 -5.11 -12.92 -8.16
CA ALA A 66 -5.43 -14.30 -7.85
C ALA A 66 -5.99 -14.38 -6.42
N GLU A 67 -6.76 -15.42 -6.17
CA GLU A 67 -7.32 -15.76 -4.86
C GLU A 67 -6.70 -17.08 -4.40
N GLY A 68 -6.41 -17.18 -3.11
CA GLY A 68 -5.88 -18.40 -2.50
C GLY A 68 -6.87 -19.57 -2.53
N ALA A 69 -6.45 -20.72 -2.04
CA ALA A 69 -7.27 -21.93 -1.99
C ALA A 69 -8.56 -21.76 -1.16
N ASP A 70 -8.61 -20.78 -0.27
CA ASP A 70 -9.78 -20.42 0.56
C ASP A 70 -10.78 -19.50 -0.19
N ASN A 71 -10.49 -19.11 -1.45
CA ASN A 71 -11.27 -18.20 -2.29
C ASN A 71 -11.54 -16.82 -1.61
N LYS A 72 -10.77 -16.45 -0.60
CA LYS A 72 -10.89 -15.19 0.15
C LYS A 72 -9.57 -14.48 0.33
N THR A 73 -8.46 -15.21 0.51
CA THR A 73 -7.14 -14.60 0.63
C THR A 73 -6.69 -14.12 -0.74
N GLY A 74 -6.45 -12.81 -0.90
CA GLY A 74 -5.96 -12.23 -2.15
C GLY A 74 -4.43 -12.24 -2.23
N ASP A 75 -3.88 -12.19 -3.44
CA ASP A 75 -2.44 -12.09 -3.72
C ASP A 75 -1.82 -10.75 -3.33
N GLY A 76 -2.67 -9.80 -2.97
CA GLY A 76 -2.28 -8.47 -2.55
C GLY A 76 -2.99 -7.37 -3.35
N ALA A 77 -3.40 -6.34 -2.62
CA ALA A 77 -3.94 -5.12 -3.19
C ALA A 77 -3.43 -3.92 -2.40
N GLY A 78 -3.30 -2.77 -3.07
CA GLY A 78 -2.85 -1.55 -2.42
C GLY A 78 -3.25 -0.30 -3.16
N ILE A 79 -3.25 0.80 -2.42
CA ILE A 79 -3.46 2.15 -2.92
C ILE A 79 -2.44 3.11 -2.29
N MET A 80 -1.81 3.93 -3.12
CA MET A 80 -1.00 5.06 -2.69
C MET A 80 -1.77 6.34 -2.95
N LEU A 81 -1.84 7.20 -1.95
CA LEU A 81 -2.57 8.46 -1.96
C LEU A 81 -1.69 9.58 -1.40
N GLN A 82 -2.04 10.82 -1.68
CA GLN A 82 -1.44 11.94 -0.94
C GLN A 82 -1.92 11.89 0.51
N ILE A 83 -1.09 12.41 1.44
CA ILE A 83 -1.46 12.49 2.86
C ILE A 83 -2.74 13.32 3.02
N PRO A 84 -3.81 12.75 3.61
CA PRO A 84 -5.09 13.41 3.81
C PRO A 84 -5.07 14.24 5.08
N HIS A 85 -4.48 15.43 5.04
CA HIS A 85 -4.21 16.26 6.20
C HIS A 85 -5.46 16.58 7.03
N GLU A 86 -6.55 16.96 6.37
CA GLU A 86 -7.82 17.31 7.04
C GLU A 86 -8.41 16.10 7.79
N PHE A 87 -8.34 14.93 7.17
CA PHE A 87 -8.74 13.68 7.82
C PHE A 87 -7.93 13.43 9.10
N ILE A 88 -6.59 13.63 9.05
CA ILE A 88 -5.71 13.44 10.21
C ILE A 88 -6.08 14.39 11.35
N LEU A 89 -6.33 15.66 11.05
CA LEU A 89 -6.78 16.64 12.04
C LEU A 89 -8.11 16.22 12.69
N LEU A 90 -9.05 15.72 11.90
CA LEU A 90 -10.35 15.22 12.41
C LEU A 90 -10.22 13.98 13.30
N GLN A 91 -9.12 13.21 13.17
CA GLN A 91 -8.81 12.14 14.11
C GLN A 91 -8.26 12.65 15.45
N GLY A 92 -8.22 13.96 15.67
CA GLY A 92 -7.68 14.58 16.88
C GLY A 92 -6.16 14.58 17.00
N ILE A 93 -5.45 14.34 15.89
CA ILE A 93 -4.00 14.31 15.86
C ILE A 93 -3.49 15.71 15.50
N PRO A 94 -2.80 16.41 16.42
CA PRO A 94 -2.40 17.81 16.24
C PRO A 94 -1.14 17.95 15.38
N VAL A 95 -1.19 17.47 14.12
CA VAL A 95 -0.07 17.56 13.19
C VAL A 95 0.22 19.01 12.81
N PRO A 96 1.51 19.37 12.57
CA PRO A 96 1.89 20.67 12.00
C PRO A 96 1.32 20.85 10.58
N GLU A 97 1.58 22.00 9.98
CA GLU A 97 1.21 22.30 8.60
C GLU A 97 1.66 21.21 7.61
N LYS A 98 0.95 21.10 6.49
CA LYS A 98 1.26 20.17 5.40
C LYS A 98 2.73 20.29 4.97
N GLY A 99 3.39 19.15 4.85
CA GLY A 99 4.82 19.07 4.48
C GLY A 99 5.80 19.26 5.64
N LYS A 100 5.33 19.63 6.84
CA LYS A 100 6.18 19.79 8.05
C LYS A 100 6.15 18.56 8.97
N TYR A 101 5.52 17.49 8.57
CA TYR A 101 5.54 16.20 9.26
C TYR A 101 5.64 15.06 8.27
N GLY A 102 6.24 13.97 8.72
CA GLY A 102 6.26 12.68 8.00
C GLY A 102 5.25 11.72 8.61
N THR A 103 4.62 10.91 7.77
CA THR A 103 3.72 9.85 8.24
C THR A 103 3.82 8.62 7.34
N GLY A 104 3.40 7.50 7.87
CA GLY A 104 3.35 6.24 7.13
C GLY A 104 2.77 5.12 7.98
N LEU A 105 2.50 3.98 7.35
CA LEU A 105 2.00 2.80 8.03
C LEU A 105 3.13 1.84 8.40
N LEU A 106 3.02 1.27 9.59
CA LEU A 106 3.87 0.22 10.12
C LEU A 106 3.05 -1.05 10.27
N PHE A 107 3.59 -2.16 9.81
CA PHE A 107 3.14 -3.49 10.18
C PHE A 107 4.01 -3.98 11.32
N LEU A 108 3.39 -4.33 12.42
CA LEU A 108 4.04 -4.74 13.65
C LEU A 108 3.59 -6.14 14.06
N PRO A 109 4.45 -6.92 14.73
CA PRO A 109 4.01 -8.19 15.30
C PRO A 109 2.90 -7.99 16.34
N LYS A 110 2.05 -9.00 16.53
CA LYS A 110 1.01 -8.99 17.56
C LYS A 110 1.56 -9.24 18.97
N ASP A 111 2.77 -9.78 19.11
CA ASP A 111 3.44 -9.93 20.40
C ASP A 111 3.80 -8.57 20.99
N GLY A 112 3.23 -8.23 22.14
CA GLY A 112 3.39 -6.91 22.76
C GLY A 112 4.81 -6.60 23.22
N LYS A 113 5.61 -7.61 23.60
CA LYS A 113 6.99 -7.43 24.03
C LYS A 113 7.89 -7.11 22.83
N ASP A 114 7.75 -7.89 21.77
CA ASP A 114 8.53 -7.69 20.55
C ASP A 114 8.12 -6.38 19.87
N GLN A 115 6.83 -6.05 19.87
CA GLN A 115 6.32 -4.76 19.39
C GLN A 115 6.94 -3.57 20.14
N ALA A 116 7.01 -3.64 21.48
CA ALA A 116 7.61 -2.59 22.29
C ALA A 116 9.12 -2.44 21.98
N ALA A 117 9.84 -3.54 21.81
CA ALA A 117 11.25 -3.54 21.44
C ALA A 117 11.48 -2.88 20.06
N ILE A 118 10.62 -3.21 19.07
CA ILE A 118 10.67 -2.61 17.74
C ILE A 118 10.38 -1.11 17.81
N LEU A 119 9.36 -0.69 18.56
CA LEU A 119 9.02 0.72 18.73
C LEU A 119 10.15 1.51 19.41
N SER A 120 10.85 0.93 20.39
CA SER A 120 12.05 1.54 20.99
C SER A 120 13.13 1.81 19.95
N VAL A 121 13.41 0.84 19.07
CA VAL A 121 14.38 1.02 17.97
C VAL A 121 13.94 2.15 17.02
N ILE A 122 12.65 2.22 16.70
CA ILE A 122 12.10 3.26 15.84
C ILE A 122 12.31 4.65 16.46
N ILE A 123 11.96 4.81 17.74
CA ILE A 123 12.09 6.08 18.49
C ILE A 123 13.56 6.50 18.50
N GLU A 124 14.46 5.61 18.89
CA GLU A 124 15.90 5.91 18.94
C GLU A 124 16.47 6.36 17.59
N GLU A 125 16.08 5.72 16.48
CA GLU A 125 16.58 6.11 15.15
C GLU A 125 16.02 7.44 14.66
N ILE A 126 14.80 7.80 15.06
CA ILE A 126 14.18 9.10 14.80
C ILE A 126 14.90 10.19 15.61
N GLU A 127 15.13 9.96 16.91
CA GLU A 127 15.78 10.91 17.82
C GLU A 127 17.25 11.17 17.46
N LYS A 128 17.99 10.15 17.02
CA LYS A 128 19.36 10.28 16.50
C LYS A 128 19.47 11.25 15.32
N ASP A 129 18.40 11.42 14.59
CA ASP A 129 18.33 12.36 13.46
C ASP A 129 17.80 13.75 13.88
N GLY A 130 17.61 13.98 15.18
CA GLY A 130 17.06 15.23 15.73
C GLY A 130 15.58 15.44 15.42
N LEU A 131 14.84 14.37 15.12
CA LEU A 131 13.41 14.39 14.90
C LEU A 131 12.68 13.82 16.11
N THR A 132 11.37 13.99 16.14
CA THR A 132 10.52 13.53 17.25
C THR A 132 9.38 12.66 16.72
N LEU A 133 9.18 11.49 17.34
CA LEU A 133 7.96 10.73 17.19
C LEU A 133 6.84 11.47 17.94
N MET A 134 5.97 12.15 17.21
CA MET A 134 4.91 12.99 17.79
C MET A 134 3.69 12.15 18.23
N HIS A 135 3.29 11.19 17.40
CA HIS A 135 2.09 10.40 17.64
C HIS A 135 2.16 9.03 16.98
N LEU A 136 1.48 8.07 17.58
CA LEU A 136 1.29 6.72 17.04
C LEU A 136 -0.20 6.38 17.13
N ARG A 137 -0.84 6.20 15.98
CA ARG A 137 -2.27 5.90 15.84
C ARG A 137 -2.47 4.42 15.51
N ASN A 138 -3.43 3.76 16.12
CA ASN A 138 -3.91 2.47 15.64
C ASN A 138 -4.75 2.70 14.38
N VAL A 139 -4.42 2.00 13.31
CA VAL A 139 -5.22 2.06 12.06
C VAL A 139 -6.40 1.11 12.21
N PRO A 140 -7.64 1.60 12.04
CA PRO A 140 -8.81 0.72 12.11
C PRO A 140 -8.81 -0.25 10.92
N THR A 141 -9.10 -1.51 11.20
CA THR A 141 -9.24 -2.58 10.20
C THR A 141 -10.49 -3.41 10.47
N CYS A 142 -10.97 -4.12 9.45
CA CYS A 142 -12.09 -5.04 9.53
C CYS A 142 -11.59 -6.48 9.19
N PRO A 143 -11.00 -7.19 10.16
CA PRO A 143 -10.39 -8.49 9.92
C PRO A 143 -11.37 -9.61 9.56
N GLU A 144 -12.66 -9.46 9.86
CA GLU A 144 -13.73 -10.42 9.57
C GLU A 144 -13.93 -10.71 8.08
N ILE A 145 -13.43 -9.85 7.20
CA ILE A 145 -13.53 -10.05 5.75
C ILE A 145 -12.34 -10.83 5.17
N LEU A 146 -11.30 -11.08 5.98
CA LEU A 146 -10.09 -11.76 5.54
C LEU A 146 -10.32 -13.25 5.33
N GLY A 147 -9.55 -13.85 4.43
CA GLY A 147 -9.40 -15.29 4.36
C GLY A 147 -8.48 -15.82 5.48
N GLU A 148 -8.54 -17.13 5.73
CA GLU A 148 -7.81 -17.75 6.85
C GLU A 148 -6.31 -17.47 6.82
N ALA A 149 -5.68 -17.57 5.64
CA ALA A 149 -4.25 -17.34 5.52
C ALA A 149 -3.87 -15.87 5.74
N ALA A 150 -4.70 -14.92 5.27
CA ALA A 150 -4.49 -13.49 5.52
C ALA A 150 -4.70 -13.15 7.00
N LEU A 151 -5.72 -13.70 7.63
CA LEU A 151 -6.02 -13.48 9.05
C LEU A 151 -4.92 -14.02 9.97
N ALA A 152 -4.37 -15.21 9.66
CA ALA A 152 -3.26 -15.80 10.41
C ALA A 152 -1.98 -14.96 10.39
N ASN A 153 -1.79 -14.18 9.32
CA ASN A 153 -0.61 -13.32 9.12
C ASN A 153 -0.93 -11.83 9.23
N GLU A 154 -2.12 -11.48 9.73
CA GLU A 154 -2.52 -10.08 9.90
C GLU A 154 -1.62 -9.38 10.92
N PRO A 155 -0.94 -8.29 10.56
CA PRO A 155 -0.14 -7.51 11.50
C PRO A 155 -1.00 -6.59 12.36
N ASP A 156 -0.44 -6.10 13.47
CA ASP A 156 -0.95 -4.89 14.12
C ASP A 156 -0.51 -3.67 13.29
N ILE A 157 -1.48 -2.90 12.81
CA ILE A 157 -1.20 -1.78 11.89
C ILE A 157 -1.24 -0.46 12.64
N LYS A 158 -0.10 0.23 12.67
CA LYS A 158 -0.01 1.56 13.27
C LYS A 158 0.40 2.61 12.24
N GLN A 159 -0.13 3.81 12.42
CA GLN A 159 0.29 5.00 11.66
C GLN A 159 1.19 5.85 12.55
N ILE A 160 2.39 6.15 12.04
CA ILE A 160 3.41 6.94 12.73
C ILE A 160 3.39 8.39 12.24
N PHE A 161 3.64 9.35 13.15
CA PHE A 161 3.77 10.77 12.83
C PHE A 161 5.09 11.30 13.39
N ILE A 162 5.92 11.86 12.52
CA ILE A 162 7.27 12.36 12.83
C ILE A 162 7.33 13.85 12.52
N THR A 163 7.89 14.61 13.43
CA THR A 163 8.05 16.07 13.32
C THR A 163 9.48 16.51 13.61
N GLY A 164 9.76 17.80 13.49
CA GLY A 164 11.09 18.38 13.74
C GLY A 164 11.87 18.68 12.45
N PHE A 165 11.22 18.63 11.29
CA PHE A 165 11.87 19.02 10.02
C PHE A 165 12.04 20.53 9.96
N THR A 166 13.28 20.98 9.75
CA THR A 166 13.61 22.40 9.52
C THR A 166 13.42 22.79 8.06
N GLU A 167 13.68 21.85 7.13
CA GLU A 167 13.60 22.05 5.69
C GLU A 167 12.71 20.98 5.05
N SER A 168 11.70 21.42 4.33
CA SER A 168 10.75 20.52 3.65
C SER A 168 11.40 19.73 2.49
N GLU A 169 12.37 20.33 1.79
CA GLU A 169 12.98 19.72 0.61
C GLU A 169 13.82 18.47 0.94
N THR A 170 14.45 18.45 2.11
CA THR A 170 15.29 17.33 2.55
C THR A 170 14.52 16.28 3.37
N ALA A 171 13.30 16.59 3.81
CA ALA A 171 12.54 15.78 4.75
C ALA A 171 12.29 14.34 4.26
N ASP A 172 11.84 14.15 3.03
CA ASP A 172 11.59 12.80 2.48
C ASP A 172 12.89 11.98 2.36
N ARG A 173 14.02 12.62 2.03
CA ARG A 173 15.33 11.95 2.02
C ARG A 173 15.77 11.51 3.41
N ARG A 174 15.56 12.36 4.42
CA ARG A 174 15.84 12.03 5.83
C ARG A 174 14.97 10.86 6.29
N LEU A 175 13.67 10.90 6.01
CA LEU A 175 12.74 9.80 6.32
C LEU A 175 13.16 8.49 5.65
N TYR A 176 13.62 8.53 4.39
CA TYR A 176 14.13 7.34 3.71
C TYR A 176 15.37 6.75 4.41
N ILE A 177 16.32 7.61 4.82
CA ILE A 177 17.54 7.17 5.53
C ILE A 177 17.16 6.57 6.88
N ILE A 178 16.29 7.22 7.65
CA ILE A 178 15.79 6.74 8.95
C ILE A 178 15.11 5.38 8.76
N ARG A 179 14.20 5.27 7.79
CA ARG A 179 13.54 4.02 7.45
C ARG A 179 14.56 2.89 7.20
N LYS A 180 15.60 3.15 6.40
CA LYS A 180 16.63 2.13 6.10
C LYS A 180 17.47 1.76 7.31
N ARG A 181 17.76 2.70 8.21
CA ARG A 181 18.44 2.40 9.47
C ARG A 181 17.59 1.53 10.38
N ILE A 182 16.30 1.87 10.56
CA ILE A 182 15.34 1.09 11.33
C ILE A 182 15.24 -0.34 10.77
N GLU A 183 14.96 -0.49 9.48
CA GLU A 183 14.83 -1.80 8.82
C GLU A 183 16.10 -2.66 9.00
N ASN A 184 17.28 -2.06 8.86
CA ASN A 184 18.55 -2.77 9.00
C ASN A 184 18.83 -3.16 10.46
N ARG A 185 18.51 -2.29 11.42
CA ARG A 185 18.76 -2.54 12.84
C ARG A 185 17.85 -3.65 13.36
N ILE A 186 16.56 -3.61 13.03
CA ILE A 186 15.60 -4.63 13.43
C ILE A 186 15.96 -5.98 12.78
N ARG A 187 16.30 -6.01 11.50
CA ARG A 187 16.72 -7.24 10.82
C ARG A 187 17.92 -7.92 11.49
N LYS A 188 18.82 -7.14 12.07
CA LYS A 188 20.03 -7.65 12.75
C LYS A 188 19.82 -7.90 14.24
N SER A 189 18.66 -7.57 14.80
CA SER A 189 18.35 -7.79 16.22
C SER A 189 17.98 -9.25 16.50
N ASP A 190 17.96 -9.59 17.79
CA ASP A 190 17.52 -10.89 18.28
C ASP A 190 16.02 -10.94 18.60
N ILE A 191 15.24 -9.96 18.12
CA ILE A 191 13.80 -9.93 18.31
C ILE A 191 13.19 -11.14 17.56
N PRO A 192 12.45 -12.03 18.23
CA PRO A 192 11.96 -13.26 17.63
C PRO A 192 11.08 -13.02 16.40
N THR A 193 10.16 -12.05 16.48
CA THR A 193 9.20 -11.71 15.41
C THR A 193 9.67 -10.58 14.49
N ARG A 194 10.97 -10.33 14.40
CA ARG A 194 11.54 -9.25 13.56
C ARG A 194 11.16 -9.32 12.07
N GLU A 195 10.87 -10.53 11.57
CA GLU A 195 10.49 -10.74 10.17
C GLU A 195 9.03 -10.27 9.90
N ASP A 196 8.21 -10.11 10.94
CA ASP A 196 6.84 -9.61 10.85
C ASP A 196 6.78 -8.08 10.83
N PHE A 197 7.92 -7.41 11.06
CA PHE A 197 8.02 -5.96 11.00
C PHE A 197 8.21 -5.46 9.57
N TYR A 198 7.40 -4.48 9.20
CA TYR A 198 7.53 -3.82 7.89
C TYR A 198 7.07 -2.36 7.91
N ILE A 199 7.87 -1.46 7.34
CA ILE A 199 7.46 -0.08 7.09
C ILE A 199 6.81 0.00 5.71
N VAL A 200 5.50 0.16 5.66
CA VAL A 200 4.71 0.20 4.41
C VAL A 200 5.08 1.43 3.59
N SER A 201 5.02 2.59 4.23
CA SER A 201 5.43 3.87 3.67
C SER A 201 5.92 4.79 4.78
N LEU A 202 6.75 5.77 4.44
CA LEU A 202 7.17 6.85 5.34
C LEU A 202 7.55 8.05 4.47
N SER A 203 6.73 9.11 4.46
CA SER A 203 6.87 10.26 3.57
C SER A 203 6.20 11.49 4.15
N THR A 204 6.57 12.67 3.65
CA THR A 204 5.86 13.94 3.90
C THR A 204 4.75 14.21 2.87
N LYS A 205 4.64 13.37 1.83
CA LYS A 205 3.76 13.60 0.68
C LYS A 205 2.69 12.53 0.51
N ASN A 206 3.06 11.25 0.69
CA ASN A 206 2.24 10.10 0.31
C ASN A 206 2.06 9.14 1.48
N ILE A 207 0.93 8.43 1.46
CA ILE A 207 0.64 7.31 2.34
C ILE A 207 0.19 6.11 1.51
N VAL A 208 0.54 4.90 1.94
CA VAL A 208 0.19 3.66 1.24
C VAL A 208 -0.61 2.77 2.17
N TYR A 209 -1.79 2.35 1.70
CA TYR A 209 -2.60 1.29 2.29
C TYR A 209 -2.47 0.03 1.44
N LYS A 210 -2.10 -1.08 2.02
CA LYS A 210 -1.94 -2.37 1.32
C LYS A 210 -2.03 -3.55 2.27
N GLY A 211 -2.25 -4.73 1.71
CA GLY A 211 -2.25 -5.99 2.48
C GLY A 211 -2.40 -7.20 1.57
N MET A 212 -2.41 -8.39 2.18
CA MET A 212 -2.80 -9.65 1.54
C MET A 212 -4.32 -9.67 1.30
N LEU A 213 -4.76 -8.80 0.42
CA LEU A 213 -6.16 -8.52 0.16
C LEU A 213 -6.46 -8.79 -1.31
N SER A 214 -7.68 -9.16 -1.62
CA SER A 214 -8.19 -9.03 -2.97
C SER A 214 -8.50 -7.56 -3.27
N SER A 215 -8.62 -7.23 -4.55
CA SER A 215 -8.98 -5.86 -4.98
C SER A 215 -10.32 -5.37 -4.40
N LEU A 216 -11.25 -6.29 -4.09
CA LEU A 216 -12.55 -5.98 -3.48
C LEU A 216 -12.48 -5.78 -1.96
N GLN A 217 -11.46 -6.34 -1.31
CA GLN A 217 -11.34 -6.26 0.15
C GLN A 217 -10.69 -4.96 0.63
N LEU A 218 -9.83 -4.31 -0.16
CA LEU A 218 -9.03 -3.16 0.29
C LEU A 218 -9.90 -2.04 0.90
N ARG A 219 -10.98 -1.65 0.22
CA ARG A 219 -11.94 -0.65 0.70
C ARG A 219 -12.57 -1.03 2.02
N ASN A 220 -13.01 -2.29 2.13
CA ASN A 220 -13.76 -2.77 3.28
C ASN A 220 -12.86 -3.09 4.46
N TYR A 221 -11.60 -3.44 4.21
CA TYR A 221 -10.62 -3.72 5.25
C TYR A 221 -10.12 -2.46 5.96
N PHE A 222 -9.97 -1.35 5.22
CA PHE A 222 -9.52 -0.07 5.76
C PHE A 222 -10.65 0.96 5.78
N PRO A 223 -11.41 1.10 6.89
CA PRO A 223 -12.47 2.12 7.02
C PRO A 223 -12.00 3.55 6.75
N ASP A 224 -10.74 3.87 7.00
CA ASP A 224 -10.15 5.17 6.68
C ASP A 224 -10.41 5.59 5.23
N LEU A 225 -10.31 4.65 4.28
CA LEU A 225 -10.45 4.91 2.85
C LEU A 225 -11.87 5.29 2.42
N THR A 226 -12.88 5.02 3.25
CA THR A 226 -14.29 5.35 2.98
C THR A 226 -14.73 6.67 3.62
N ASN A 227 -13.85 7.31 4.39
CA ASN A 227 -14.15 8.57 5.04
C ASN A 227 -14.10 9.73 4.03
N SER A 228 -15.16 10.55 3.97
CA SER A 228 -15.27 11.67 3.02
C SER A 228 -14.18 12.74 3.13
N TYR A 229 -13.54 12.86 4.28
CA TYR A 229 -12.39 13.75 4.50
C TYR A 229 -11.05 13.14 4.08
N PHE A 230 -11.04 11.85 3.72
CA PHE A 230 -9.86 11.22 3.15
C PHE A 230 -9.75 11.60 1.67
N THR A 231 -9.10 12.73 1.39
CA THR A 231 -9.05 13.34 0.06
C THR A 231 -7.66 13.23 -0.56
N SER A 232 -7.60 13.08 -1.89
CA SER A 232 -6.36 13.08 -2.66
C SER A 232 -6.56 13.70 -4.04
N GLY A 233 -5.52 14.29 -4.60
CA GLY A 233 -5.46 14.74 -6.00
C GLY A 233 -4.73 13.75 -6.91
N LEU A 234 -4.15 12.68 -6.33
CA LEU A 234 -3.45 11.62 -7.04
C LEU A 234 -3.68 10.29 -6.31
N ALA A 235 -3.94 9.24 -7.07
CA ALA A 235 -4.00 7.88 -6.58
C ALA A 235 -3.26 6.92 -7.52
N LEU A 236 -2.49 6.00 -6.96
CA LEU A 236 -1.91 4.86 -7.66
C LEU A 236 -2.43 3.58 -7.01
N VAL A 237 -3.06 2.71 -7.78
CA VAL A 237 -3.58 1.43 -7.31
C VAL A 237 -2.84 0.27 -7.95
N HIS A 238 -2.71 -0.82 -7.20
CA HIS A 238 -2.02 -2.01 -7.65
C HIS A 238 -2.79 -3.25 -7.19
N SER A 239 -3.12 -4.13 -8.13
CA SER A 239 -3.68 -5.46 -7.89
C SER A 239 -2.63 -6.49 -8.21
N ARG A 240 -2.40 -7.43 -7.29
CA ARG A 240 -1.38 -8.47 -7.31
C ARG A 240 0.05 -7.93 -7.13
N PHE A 241 0.77 -8.48 -6.16
CA PHE A 241 2.22 -8.28 -6.03
C PHE A 241 2.96 -9.32 -6.88
N SER A 242 4.05 -8.91 -7.53
CA SER A 242 4.83 -9.78 -8.42
C SER A 242 5.30 -11.03 -7.68
N THR A 243 5.02 -12.20 -8.25
CA THR A 243 5.43 -13.52 -7.75
C THR A 243 6.76 -14.00 -8.33
N ASN A 244 7.25 -13.36 -9.40
CA ASN A 244 8.47 -13.76 -10.14
C ASN A 244 9.75 -13.02 -9.74
N THR A 245 9.70 -12.10 -8.80
CA THR A 245 10.93 -11.54 -8.21
C THR A 245 11.49 -12.52 -7.21
N LEU A 246 12.80 -12.85 -7.33
CA LEU A 246 13.55 -13.52 -6.30
C LEU A 246 13.15 -12.95 -4.93
N ASP A 247 12.60 -13.82 -4.08
CA ASP A 247 12.04 -13.47 -2.78
C ASP A 247 13.10 -12.76 -1.93
N ARG A 248 13.11 -11.44 -2.01
CA ARG A 248 13.89 -10.64 -1.07
C ARG A 248 13.09 -10.57 0.21
N LYS A 249 13.73 -10.78 1.34
CA LYS A 249 13.13 -10.74 2.69
C LYS A 249 12.22 -9.52 2.94
N SER A 250 12.45 -8.41 2.23
CA SER A 250 11.63 -7.20 2.29
C SER A 250 10.26 -7.30 1.58
N THR A 251 10.03 -8.36 0.81
CA THR A 251 8.75 -8.63 0.14
C THR A 251 7.91 -9.69 0.85
N ARG A 252 8.46 -10.38 1.86
CA ARG A 252 7.80 -11.51 2.55
C ARG A 252 6.50 -11.17 3.26
N LEU A 253 6.34 -9.96 3.77
CA LEU A 253 5.06 -9.53 4.36
C LEU A 253 3.92 -9.41 3.32
N ASN A 254 4.27 -9.51 2.03
CA ASN A 254 3.31 -9.55 0.94
C ASN A 254 3.29 -10.92 0.24
N SER A 255 4.18 -11.86 0.61
CA SER A 255 4.37 -13.14 -0.05
C SER A 255 4.53 -14.28 0.95
N SER A 256 3.65 -14.38 1.95
CA SER A 256 3.56 -15.56 2.82
C SER A 256 3.08 -16.82 2.07
N HIS A 257 3.13 -16.83 0.74
CA HIS A 257 2.75 -17.94 -0.11
C HIS A 257 3.90 -18.89 -0.49
N ALA A 258 5.09 -18.72 0.06
CA ALA A 258 6.20 -19.62 -0.19
C ALA A 258 6.48 -20.53 1.02
N ARG A 259 5.55 -21.46 1.29
CA ARG A 259 5.83 -22.75 1.94
C ARG A 259 4.85 -23.79 1.47
#